data_1822112cf5c219a5bb37a3df000bfb12
#
_entry.id   1822112cf5c219a5bb37a3df000bfb12
#
_cell.length_a   1.000
_cell.length_b   1.000
_cell.length_c   1.000
_cell.angle_alpha   90.00
_cell.angle_beta   90.00
_cell.angle_gamma   90.00
#
_symmetry.space_group_name_H-M   'P 1'
#
loop_
_entity.id
_entity.type
_entity.pdbx_description
1 polymer ?
#
loop_
_entity_poly.entity_id
_entity_poly.type
_entity_poly.pdbx_seq_one_letter_code
_entity_poly.pdbx_strand_id
1 'polypeptide(L)'
;MNKKMLMTSGYNFEGYTITEYLGVFSGECALGTGFLSSLGAGISDFLGTNSKMYSNKLKEAKEYALDQLQSQITEAGGNAIIGLDIDYVSFSADIMGVVASGTAVKLGEIPTSVEDIETQRYPINATNKGLSFGPFSL
;
A
#
# COMPACT_ATOMS: atom_id res chain seq x y z
N MET A 1 -2.88 -9.85 -18.14
CA MET A 1 -1.84 -9.09 -17.42
C MET A 1 -2.45 -8.41 -16.22
N ASN A 2 -2.03 -8.82 -15.04
CA ASN A 2 -2.47 -8.13 -13.83
C ASN A 2 -1.75 -6.78 -13.77
N LYS A 3 -2.49 -5.71 -13.95
CA LYS A 3 -1.95 -4.37 -13.75
C LYS A 3 -1.59 -4.25 -12.27
N LYS A 4 -0.31 -4.02 -12.00
CA LYS A 4 0.16 -3.88 -10.63
C LYS A 4 -0.52 -2.67 -9.99
N MET A 5 -1.15 -2.88 -8.84
CA MET A 5 -1.83 -1.82 -8.10
C MET A 5 -0.80 -0.82 -7.59
N LEU A 6 -1.12 0.46 -7.70
CA LEU A 6 -0.28 1.52 -7.13
C LEU A 6 -0.39 1.51 -5.61
N MET A 7 0.73 1.54 -4.94
CA MET A 7 0.79 1.51 -3.47
C MET A 7 1.82 2.51 -2.97
N THR A 8 1.49 3.19 -1.89
CA THR A 8 2.42 4.10 -1.23
C THR A 8 2.19 4.09 0.27
N SER A 9 3.26 4.28 1.04
CA SER A 9 3.16 4.52 2.48
C SER A 9 2.73 5.95 2.80
N GLY A 10 2.81 6.85 1.81
CA GLY A 10 2.29 8.22 1.91
C GLY A 10 0.78 8.27 1.75
N TYR A 11 0.24 9.48 1.71
CA TYR A 11 -1.20 9.69 1.72
C TYR A 11 -1.77 10.14 0.37
N ASN A 12 -0.92 10.26 -0.64
CA ASN A 12 -1.37 10.65 -1.97
C ASN A 12 -0.38 10.18 -3.03
N PHE A 13 -0.77 10.33 -4.31
CA PHE A 13 0.10 10.10 -5.47
C PHE A 13 0.16 11.38 -6.28
N GLU A 14 1.35 11.85 -6.59
CA GLU A 14 1.51 13.01 -7.46
C GLU A 14 0.93 12.72 -8.85
N GLY A 15 0.22 13.69 -9.41
CA GLY A 15 -0.41 13.56 -10.72
C GLY A 15 -1.74 12.82 -10.72
N TYR A 16 -2.16 12.29 -9.59
CA TYR A 16 -3.45 11.59 -9.47
C TYR A 16 -4.35 12.28 -8.45
N THR A 17 -5.63 12.23 -8.72
CA THR A 17 -6.64 12.71 -7.78
C THR A 17 -7.32 11.52 -7.12
N ILE A 18 -7.43 11.53 -5.81
CA ILE A 18 -8.23 10.53 -5.09
C ILE A 18 -9.69 10.94 -5.22
N THR A 19 -10.49 10.09 -5.88
CA THR A 19 -11.90 10.35 -6.12
C THR A 19 -12.81 9.72 -5.08
N GLU A 20 -12.34 8.66 -4.42
CA GLU A 20 -13.14 7.94 -3.42
C GLU A 20 -12.24 7.21 -2.43
N TYR A 21 -12.60 7.26 -1.16
CA TYR A 21 -11.98 6.47 -0.09
C TYR A 21 -12.88 5.29 0.22
N LEU A 22 -12.34 4.08 0.14
CA LEU A 22 -13.13 2.86 0.29
C LEU A 22 -12.96 2.19 1.66
N GLY A 23 -12.06 2.71 2.48
CA GLY A 23 -11.84 2.21 3.83
C GLY A 23 -10.51 1.51 4.02
N VAL A 24 -10.30 1.03 5.22
CA VAL A 24 -9.06 0.36 5.62
C VAL A 24 -9.22 -1.14 5.48
N PHE A 25 -8.21 -1.77 4.89
CA PHE A 25 -8.16 -3.22 4.67
C PHE A 25 -6.84 -3.76 5.16
N SER A 26 -6.80 -5.06 5.43
CA SER A 26 -5.56 -5.74 5.79
C SER A 26 -5.48 -7.11 5.14
N GLY A 27 -4.25 -7.53 4.87
CA GLY A 27 -3.92 -8.88 4.47
C GLY A 27 -2.89 -9.44 5.43
N GLU A 28 -2.96 -10.74 5.72
CA GLU A 28 -2.12 -11.36 6.73
C GLU A 28 -1.52 -12.67 6.23
N CYS A 29 -0.34 -12.98 6.77
CA CYS A 29 0.31 -14.26 6.57
C CYS A 29 0.93 -14.70 7.88
N ALA A 30 0.55 -15.87 8.37
CA ALA A 30 1.13 -16.46 9.58
C ALA A 30 2.16 -17.51 9.19
N LEU A 31 3.33 -17.42 9.81
CA LEU A 31 4.41 -18.40 9.67
C LEU A 31 4.51 -19.18 10.97
N GLY A 32 4.07 -20.44 10.95
CA GLY A 32 4.05 -21.30 12.13
C GLY A 32 5.30 -22.12 12.33
N THR A 33 5.22 -23.07 13.26
CA THR A 33 6.33 -23.96 13.63
C THR A 33 6.92 -24.73 12.44
N GLY A 34 6.09 -25.07 11.47
CA GLY A 34 6.55 -25.72 10.25
C GLY A 34 7.51 -24.85 9.42
N PHE A 35 7.41 -23.56 9.54
CA PHE A 35 8.32 -22.61 8.89
C PHE A 35 9.73 -22.73 9.46
N LEU A 36 9.87 -22.72 10.78
CA LEU A 36 11.18 -22.83 11.45
C LEU A 36 11.78 -24.22 11.24
N SER A 37 10.97 -25.28 11.32
CA SER A 37 11.45 -26.63 11.10
C SER A 37 11.84 -26.88 9.64
N SER A 38 11.17 -26.26 8.68
CA SER A 38 11.52 -26.38 7.25
C SER A 38 12.85 -25.72 6.92
N LEU A 39 13.33 -24.82 7.77
CA LEU A 39 14.65 -24.22 7.62
C LEU A 39 15.76 -25.12 8.18
N GLY A 40 15.41 -26.22 8.86
CA GLY A 40 16.37 -27.15 9.41
C GLY A 40 17.24 -26.55 10.50
N ALA A 41 16.80 -25.48 11.12
CA ALA A 41 17.66 -24.64 11.94
C ALA A 41 17.34 -24.74 13.42
N GLY A 42 18.35 -25.04 14.20
CA GLY A 42 18.39 -24.56 15.59
C GLY A 42 18.67 -23.04 15.60
N ILE A 43 18.41 -22.41 16.71
CA ILE A 43 18.57 -20.94 16.89
C ILE A 43 19.98 -20.48 16.52
N SER A 44 20.99 -21.32 16.71
CA SER A 44 22.38 -21.02 16.38
C SER A 44 22.64 -20.85 14.87
N ASP A 45 21.78 -21.43 14.03
CA ASP A 45 21.96 -21.39 12.58
C ASP A 45 21.42 -20.11 11.95
N PHE A 46 20.64 -19.34 12.68
CA PHE A 46 20.14 -18.05 12.22
C PHE A 46 21.24 -17.02 11.94
N LEU A 47 22.36 -17.16 12.60
CA LEU A 47 23.49 -16.23 12.46
C LEU A 47 24.44 -16.62 11.33
N GLY A 48 24.16 -17.70 10.60
CA GLY A 48 24.99 -18.22 9.54
C GLY A 48 24.32 -18.23 8.16
N THR A 49 24.56 -19.30 7.42
CA THR A 49 24.11 -19.48 6.04
C THR A 49 22.59 -19.47 5.88
N ASN A 50 21.84 -19.75 6.95
CA ASN A 50 20.37 -19.82 6.92
C ASN A 50 19.68 -18.47 7.03
N SER A 51 20.40 -17.40 7.33
CA SER A 51 19.82 -16.05 7.40
C SER A 51 19.21 -15.60 6.06
N LYS A 52 19.80 -16.03 4.96
CA LYS A 52 19.30 -15.72 3.62
C LYS A 52 18.00 -16.44 3.33
N MET A 53 17.88 -17.70 3.75
CA MET A 53 16.63 -18.47 3.61
C MET A 53 15.52 -17.87 4.46
N TYR A 54 15.83 -17.46 5.67
CA TYR A 54 14.89 -16.78 6.56
C TYR A 54 14.38 -15.47 5.96
N SER A 55 15.32 -14.67 5.44
CA SER A 55 14.98 -13.42 4.75
C SER A 55 14.07 -13.66 3.53
N ASN A 56 14.34 -14.71 2.76
CA ASN A 56 13.51 -15.06 1.61
C ASN A 56 12.10 -15.49 2.02
N LYS A 57 11.97 -16.22 3.13
CA LYS A 57 10.66 -16.64 3.65
C LYS A 57 9.86 -15.44 4.17
N LEU A 58 10.52 -14.48 4.80
CA LEU A 58 9.87 -13.23 5.21
C LEU A 58 9.38 -12.43 4.01
N LYS A 59 10.16 -12.39 2.93
CA LYS A 59 9.74 -11.74 1.68
C LYS A 59 8.53 -12.43 1.07
N GLU A 60 8.51 -13.76 1.03
CA GLU A 60 7.37 -14.52 0.54
C GLU A 60 6.12 -14.23 1.37
N ALA A 61 6.25 -14.21 2.69
CA ALA A 61 5.14 -13.91 3.60
C ALA A 61 4.62 -12.49 3.39
N LYS A 62 5.51 -11.53 3.20
CA LYS A 62 5.15 -10.14 2.89
C LYS A 62 4.37 -10.06 1.58
N GLU A 63 4.88 -10.71 0.54
CA GLU A 63 4.20 -10.71 -0.77
C GLU A 63 2.82 -11.37 -0.68
N TYR A 64 2.69 -12.44 0.09
CA TYR A 64 1.41 -13.10 0.31
C TYR A 64 0.40 -12.17 1.01
N ALA A 65 0.84 -11.48 2.06
CA ALA A 65 0.01 -10.52 2.78
C ALA A 65 -0.41 -9.36 1.88
N LEU A 66 0.52 -8.85 1.06
CA LEU A 66 0.22 -7.79 0.09
C LEU A 66 -0.77 -8.26 -0.98
N ASP A 67 -0.62 -9.47 -1.48
CA ASP A 67 -1.53 -10.03 -2.49
C ASP A 67 -2.95 -10.15 -1.93
N GLN A 68 -3.09 -10.59 -0.69
CA GLN A 68 -4.38 -10.65 -0.01
C GLN A 68 -5.00 -9.26 0.13
N LEU A 69 -4.20 -8.29 0.55
CA LEU A 69 -4.65 -6.90 0.68
C LEU A 69 -5.14 -6.36 -0.67
N GLN A 70 -4.35 -6.55 -1.72
CA GLN A 70 -4.69 -6.08 -3.06
C GLN A 70 -5.96 -6.74 -3.59
N SER A 71 -6.15 -8.03 -3.34
CA SER A 71 -7.35 -8.75 -3.74
C SER A 71 -8.60 -8.16 -3.10
N GLN A 72 -8.56 -7.90 -1.80
CA GLN A 72 -9.68 -7.30 -1.09
C GLN A 72 -10.01 -5.90 -1.62
N ILE A 73 -8.99 -5.11 -1.90
CA ILE A 73 -9.16 -3.75 -2.41
C ILE A 73 -9.73 -3.77 -3.82
N THR A 74 -9.28 -4.70 -4.66
CA THR A 74 -9.82 -4.89 -6.01
C THR A 74 -11.30 -5.27 -5.95
N GLU A 75 -11.69 -6.17 -5.06
CA GLU A 75 -13.08 -6.55 -4.87
C GLU A 75 -13.93 -5.39 -4.40
N ALA A 76 -13.38 -4.50 -3.58
CA ALA A 76 -14.07 -3.31 -3.11
C ALA A 76 -14.16 -2.21 -4.16
N GLY A 77 -13.52 -2.39 -5.32
CA GLY A 77 -13.53 -1.43 -6.40
C GLY A 77 -12.39 -0.40 -6.36
N GLY A 78 -11.40 -0.60 -5.49
CA GLY A 78 -10.23 0.26 -5.41
C GLY A 78 -9.18 -0.04 -6.48
N ASN A 79 -8.36 0.93 -6.77
CA ASN A 79 -7.26 0.76 -7.73
C ASN A 79 -5.91 1.21 -7.17
N ALA A 80 -5.87 1.64 -5.92
CA ALA A 80 -4.64 2.07 -5.26
C ALA A 80 -4.75 1.95 -3.75
N ILE A 81 -3.59 1.94 -3.10
CA ILE A 81 -3.46 1.85 -1.64
C ILE A 81 -2.61 3.03 -1.16
N ILE A 82 -3.13 3.79 -0.22
CA ILE A 82 -2.38 4.83 0.48
C ILE A 82 -2.20 4.43 1.95
N GLY A 83 -1.22 5.03 2.60
CA GLY A 83 -0.94 4.73 4.00
C GLY A 83 -0.55 3.28 4.24
N LEU A 84 0.09 2.63 3.27
CA LEU A 84 0.50 1.24 3.38
C LEU A 84 1.47 1.07 4.54
N ASP A 85 1.18 0.12 5.40
CA ASP A 85 2.02 -0.26 6.53
C ASP A 85 2.20 -1.78 6.53
N ILE A 86 3.41 -2.23 6.82
CA ILE A 86 3.74 -3.65 6.88
C ILE A 86 4.37 -3.92 8.24
N ASP A 87 3.69 -4.74 9.04
CA ASP A 87 4.13 -5.11 10.37
C ASP A 87 4.54 -6.58 10.43
N TYR A 88 5.62 -6.83 11.14
CA TYR A 88 6.08 -8.17 11.47
C TYR A 88 5.78 -8.39 12.95
N VAL A 89 4.92 -9.36 13.24
CA VAL A 89 4.42 -9.60 14.60
C VAL A 89 4.88 -10.97 15.05
N SER A 90 5.45 -11.04 16.24
CA SER A 90 5.82 -12.30 16.86
C SER A 90 4.74 -12.66 17.90
N PHE A 91 4.04 -13.77 17.66
CA PHE A 91 3.00 -14.27 18.59
C PHE A 91 3.60 -15.15 19.67
N SER A 92 4.70 -15.83 19.34
CA SER A 92 5.45 -16.69 20.25
C SER A 92 6.84 -16.92 19.65
N ALA A 93 7.69 -17.70 20.32
CA ALA A 93 8.99 -18.08 19.79
C ALA A 93 8.91 -18.79 18.44
N ASP A 94 7.77 -19.44 18.17
CA ASP A 94 7.60 -20.32 17.00
C ASP A 94 6.62 -19.79 15.97
N ILE A 95 5.90 -18.71 16.26
CA ILE A 95 4.87 -18.18 15.37
C ILE A 95 5.11 -16.70 15.11
N MET A 96 5.28 -16.38 13.84
CA MET A 96 5.47 -15.02 13.38
C MET A 96 4.39 -14.69 12.36
N GLY A 97 3.99 -13.44 12.32
CA GLY A 97 3.02 -12.98 11.33
C GLY A 97 3.51 -11.77 10.59
N VAL A 98 3.00 -11.61 9.37
CA VAL A 98 3.17 -10.40 8.58
C VAL A 98 1.78 -9.85 8.30
N VAL A 99 1.58 -8.59 8.62
CA VAL A 99 0.32 -7.88 8.38
C VAL A 99 0.60 -6.70 7.46
N ALA A 100 -0.08 -6.67 6.33
CA ALA A 100 -0.07 -5.52 5.42
C ALA A 100 -1.41 -4.82 5.53
N SER A 101 -1.41 -3.54 5.83
CA SER A 101 -2.64 -2.76 5.96
C SER A 101 -2.52 -1.44 5.20
N GLY A 102 -3.64 -0.88 4.83
CA GLY A 102 -3.68 0.39 4.12
C GLY A 102 -5.09 0.81 3.81
N THR A 103 -5.20 2.01 3.27
CA THR A 103 -6.47 2.58 2.87
C THR A 103 -6.67 2.38 1.37
N ALA A 104 -7.78 1.76 1.03
CA ALA A 104 -8.18 1.56 -0.36
C ALA A 104 -8.76 2.85 -0.91
N VAL A 105 -8.32 3.24 -2.08
CA VAL A 105 -8.83 4.44 -2.75
C VAL A 105 -9.07 4.16 -4.23
N LYS A 106 -9.90 5.01 -4.83
CA LYS A 106 -9.98 5.13 -6.28
C LYS A 106 -9.22 6.39 -6.69
N LEU A 107 -8.30 6.21 -7.62
CA LEU A 107 -7.60 7.31 -8.26
C LEU A 107 -8.32 7.65 -9.57
N GLY A 108 -8.44 8.93 -9.83
CA GLY A 108 -8.90 9.43 -11.13
C GLY A 108 -7.80 9.33 -12.18
N GLU A 109 -8.14 9.69 -13.39
CA GLU A 109 -7.18 9.70 -14.48
C GLU A 109 -6.10 10.74 -14.27
N ILE A 110 -4.92 10.47 -14.81
CA ILE A 110 -3.83 11.44 -14.81
C ILE A 110 -4.23 12.59 -15.72
N PRO A 111 -4.11 13.86 -15.25
CA PRO A 111 -4.39 15.01 -16.10
C PRO A 111 -3.47 15.01 -17.32
N THR A 112 -4.05 15.20 -18.50
CA THR A 112 -3.31 15.21 -19.75
C THR A 112 -2.94 16.62 -20.20
N SER A 113 -3.48 17.64 -19.56
CA SER A 113 -3.21 19.03 -19.87
C SER A 113 -2.93 19.85 -18.63
N VAL A 114 -2.25 20.97 -18.80
CA VAL A 114 -1.98 21.91 -17.71
C VAL A 114 -3.28 22.44 -17.12
N GLU A 115 -4.28 22.67 -17.96
CA GLU A 115 -5.60 23.14 -17.54
C GLU A 115 -6.30 22.13 -16.63
N ASP A 116 -6.19 20.83 -16.96
CA ASP A 116 -6.74 19.76 -16.12
C ASP A 116 -6.05 19.71 -14.76
N ILE A 117 -4.73 19.92 -14.73
CA ILE A 117 -3.95 19.94 -13.50
C ILE A 117 -4.40 21.10 -12.60
N GLU A 118 -4.59 22.28 -13.16
CA GLU A 118 -5.02 23.46 -12.42
C GLU A 118 -6.42 23.27 -11.86
N THR A 119 -7.33 22.73 -12.65
CA THR A 119 -8.71 22.46 -12.22
C THR A 119 -8.76 21.46 -11.08
N GLN A 120 -7.88 20.46 -11.09
CA GLN A 120 -7.82 19.45 -10.02
C GLN A 120 -7.21 20.00 -8.72
N ARG A 121 -6.18 20.83 -8.82
CA ARG A 121 -5.55 21.43 -7.64
C ARG A 121 -6.42 22.46 -6.97
N TYR A 122 -7.12 23.24 -7.76
CA TYR A 122 -7.92 24.36 -7.29
C TYR A 122 -9.28 24.32 -7.98
N PRO A 123 -10.17 23.42 -7.53
CA PRO A 123 -11.49 23.34 -8.15
C PRO A 123 -12.21 24.68 -8.01
N ILE A 124 -12.31 25.36 -9.12
CA ILE A 124 -13.01 26.64 -9.19
C ILE A 124 -14.50 26.34 -9.33
N ASN A 125 -15.25 26.53 -8.28
CA ASN A 125 -16.71 26.43 -8.37
C ASN A 125 -17.26 27.73 -9.00
N ALA A 126 -18.52 27.70 -9.38
CA ALA A 126 -19.15 28.82 -10.06
C ALA A 126 -19.16 30.11 -9.23
N THR A 127 -19.07 29.99 -7.92
CA THR A 127 -19.05 31.14 -7.01
C THR A 127 -17.71 31.87 -6.99
N ASN A 128 -16.65 31.20 -7.44
CA ASN A 128 -15.30 31.77 -7.45
C ASN A 128 -14.96 32.45 -8.77
N LYS A 129 -15.82 32.39 -9.75
CA LYS A 129 -15.56 32.91 -11.09
C LYS A 129 -15.44 34.44 -11.18
N GLY A 130 -15.65 35.15 -10.15
CA GLY A 130 -15.47 36.59 -10.14
C GLY A 130 -14.47 37.05 -9.11
N LEU A 131 -13.85 36.14 -8.39
CA LEU A 131 -12.88 36.46 -7.38
C LEU A 131 -11.53 36.77 -8.01
N SER A 132 -11.15 38.03 -7.95
CA SER A 132 -9.78 38.41 -8.27
C SER A 132 -8.88 38.01 -7.11
N PHE A 133 -7.95 37.15 -7.37
CA PHE A 133 -6.90 36.84 -6.40
C PHE A 133 -5.79 37.87 -6.56
N GLY A 134 -6.12 39.16 -6.18
CA GLY A 134 -5.29 40.33 -6.36
C GLY A 134 -3.78 40.10 -6.44
N PRO A 135 -3.10 39.60 -5.38
CA PRO A 135 -1.65 39.42 -5.43
C PRO A 135 -1.18 38.41 -6.47
N PHE A 136 -2.04 37.50 -6.89
CA PHE A 136 -1.73 36.47 -7.85
C PHE A 136 -2.15 36.84 -9.27
N SER A 137 -2.86 37.91 -9.43
CA SER A 137 -3.26 38.45 -10.73
C SER A 137 -2.28 39.51 -11.26
N LEU A 138 -1.19 39.67 -10.57
CA LEU A 138 -0.12 40.58 -10.97
C LEU A 138 0.72 40.03 -12.11
#